data_81a90980e5e4acf8be0fa96cf79c7d71
#
_entry.id   81a90980e5e4acf8be0fa96cf79c7d71
#
_cell.length_a   1.000
_cell.length_b   1.000
_cell.length_c   1.000
_cell.angle_alpha   90.00
_cell.angle_beta   90.00
_cell.angle_gamma   90.00
#
_symmetry.space_group_name_H-M   'P 1'
#
loop_
_entity.id
_entity.type
_entity.pdbx_description
1 polymer ?
#
loop_
_entity_poly.entity_id
_entity_poly.type
_entity_poly.pdbx_seq_one_letter_code
_entity_poly.pdbx_strand_id
1 'polypeptide(L)'
;LPGELKPSNSFKILSDDGKFTNMTVIPNKGAIIIGSGTYKLTAPNAFTEHVEKNLHLPQLVGVDNVLEFEMKGGEVMMVKFFVKKDTEGNEINSWYYETWKKVKMPAAYPKDLVR
;
A
#
# COMPACT_ATOMS: atom_id res chain seq x y z
N LEU A 1 -17.78 -2.04 -2.70
CA LEU A 1 -16.86 -0.91 -2.63
C LEU A 1 -17.61 0.37 -2.90
N PRO A 2 -17.71 1.24 -1.95
CA PRO A 2 -18.43 2.47 -2.16
C PRO A 2 -17.62 3.45 -3.00
N GLY A 3 -18.30 4.13 -3.89
CA GLY A 3 -17.74 5.22 -4.66
C GLY A 3 -16.93 4.81 -5.87
N GLU A 4 -16.41 5.80 -6.53
CA GLU A 4 -15.60 5.65 -7.72
C GLU A 4 -14.14 5.49 -7.37
N LEU A 5 -13.42 4.67 -8.16
CA LEU A 5 -11.97 4.61 -8.07
C LEU A 5 -11.40 5.87 -8.69
N LYS A 6 -10.61 6.60 -7.92
CA LYS A 6 -9.93 7.80 -8.41
C LYS A 6 -8.46 7.52 -8.58
N PRO A 7 -7.87 7.93 -9.70
CA PRO A 7 -6.41 7.82 -9.85
C PRO A 7 -5.71 8.62 -8.74
N SER A 8 -4.60 8.07 -8.26
CA SER A 8 -3.76 8.78 -7.32
C SER A 8 -2.31 8.64 -7.74
N ASN A 9 -1.46 9.49 -7.21
CA ASN A 9 -0.03 9.44 -7.45
C ASN A 9 0.68 8.57 -6.40
N SER A 10 -0.02 7.59 -5.87
CA SER A 10 0.52 6.71 -4.83
C SER A 10 1.01 5.40 -5.43
N PHE A 11 2.12 4.92 -4.89
CA PHE A 11 2.76 3.68 -5.30
C PHE A 11 2.99 2.79 -4.09
N LYS A 12 2.79 1.49 -4.26
CA LYS A 12 3.13 0.48 -3.28
C LYS A 12 4.23 -0.40 -3.87
N ILE A 13 5.34 -0.52 -3.17
CA ILE A 13 6.46 -1.35 -3.57
C ILE A 13 6.60 -2.47 -2.57
N LEU A 14 6.52 -3.71 -3.06
CA LEU A 14 6.75 -4.92 -2.27
C LEU A 14 8.06 -5.53 -2.78
N SER A 15 9.10 -5.43 -1.96
CA SER A 15 10.44 -5.89 -2.36
C SER A 15 10.66 -7.35 -2.03
N ASP A 16 11.55 -8.01 -2.77
CA ASP A 16 11.85 -9.43 -2.57
C ASP A 16 12.48 -9.71 -1.20
N ASP A 17 13.04 -8.70 -0.56
CA ASP A 17 13.64 -8.84 0.76
C ASP A 17 12.62 -8.68 1.91
N GLY A 18 11.32 -8.68 1.59
CA GLY A 18 10.26 -8.62 2.58
C GLY A 18 9.98 -7.23 3.12
N LYS A 19 10.34 -6.19 2.38
CA LYS A 19 10.06 -4.81 2.76
C LYS A 19 8.95 -4.22 1.90
N PHE A 20 8.11 -3.39 2.51
CA PHE A 20 7.13 -2.63 1.76
C PHE A 20 7.38 -1.13 1.92
N THR A 21 7.05 -0.39 0.88
CA THR A 21 7.13 1.07 0.86
C THR A 21 5.91 1.60 0.12
N ASN A 22 5.19 2.50 0.77
CA ASN A 22 4.10 3.25 0.15
C ASN A 22 4.55 4.70 0.03
N MET A 23 4.44 5.24 -1.18
CA MET A 23 4.86 6.63 -1.41
C MET A 23 3.82 7.35 -2.26
N THR A 24 3.80 8.67 -2.13
CA THR A 24 3.01 9.55 -2.99
C THR A 24 3.94 10.50 -3.70
N VAL A 25 3.82 10.57 -5.02
CA VAL A 25 4.58 11.52 -5.84
C VAL A 25 3.82 12.84 -5.89
N ILE A 26 4.51 13.91 -5.54
CA ILE A 26 3.94 15.26 -5.59
C ILE A 26 4.55 15.96 -6.79
N PRO A 27 3.75 16.27 -7.83
CA PRO A 27 4.28 16.90 -9.04
C PRO A 27 5.09 18.15 -8.73
N ASN A 28 6.28 18.23 -9.33
CA ASN A 28 7.24 19.33 -9.18
C ASN A 28 7.81 19.52 -7.78
N LYS A 29 7.55 18.59 -6.84
CA LYS A 29 8.04 18.69 -5.46
C LYS A 29 8.75 17.44 -4.98
N GLY A 30 8.64 16.33 -5.70
CA GLY A 30 9.28 15.07 -5.33
C GLY A 30 8.30 14.02 -4.82
N ALA A 31 8.74 13.20 -3.90
CA ALA A 31 7.92 12.10 -3.37
C ALA A 31 8.03 12.04 -1.85
N ILE A 32 6.94 11.60 -1.22
CA ILE A 32 6.88 11.40 0.22
C ILE A 32 6.61 9.93 0.48
N ILE A 33 7.41 9.31 1.34
CA ILE A 33 7.14 7.97 1.84
C ILE A 33 6.09 8.11 2.94
N ILE A 34 4.90 7.61 2.68
CA ILE A 34 3.77 7.70 3.62
C ILE A 34 3.65 6.48 4.51
N GLY A 35 4.25 5.37 4.13
CA GLY A 35 4.25 4.16 4.94
C GLY A 35 5.38 3.23 4.55
N SER A 36 5.91 2.51 5.53
CA SER A 36 6.97 1.51 5.28
C SER A 36 7.04 0.51 6.41
N GLY A 37 7.71 -0.58 6.15
CA GLY A 37 7.94 -1.64 7.11
C GLY A 37 8.31 -2.94 6.41
N THR A 38 7.99 -4.05 7.06
CA THR A 38 8.21 -5.38 6.51
C THR A 38 6.88 -6.07 6.24
N TYR A 39 6.89 -7.05 5.35
CA TYR A 39 5.69 -7.83 5.06
C TYR A 39 6.04 -9.28 4.83
N LYS A 40 5.06 -10.15 5.02
CA LYS A 40 5.15 -11.53 4.56
C LYS A 40 3.76 -12.09 4.29
N LEU A 41 3.70 -13.02 3.37
CA LEU A 41 2.47 -13.74 3.07
C LEU A 41 2.14 -14.64 4.26
N THR A 42 0.96 -14.46 4.84
CA THR A 42 0.54 -15.20 6.04
C THR A 42 -0.63 -16.14 5.78
N ALA A 43 -1.27 -16.01 4.60
CA ALA A 43 -2.32 -16.91 4.14
C ALA A 43 -2.39 -16.81 2.61
N PRO A 44 -3.08 -17.74 1.91
CA PRO A 44 -3.18 -17.66 0.46
C PRO A 44 -3.80 -16.35 -0.06
N ASN A 45 -4.59 -15.68 0.76
CA ASN A 45 -5.28 -14.44 0.40
C ASN A 45 -4.97 -13.30 1.35
N ALA A 46 -3.89 -13.39 2.12
CA ALA A 46 -3.54 -12.34 3.08
C ALA A 46 -2.05 -12.21 3.25
N PHE A 47 -1.60 -10.97 3.45
CA PHE A 47 -0.25 -10.71 3.90
C PHE A 47 -0.30 -9.80 5.13
N THR A 48 0.73 -9.91 5.95
CA THR A 48 0.83 -9.13 7.17
C THR A 48 1.96 -8.13 7.03
N GLU A 49 1.65 -6.86 7.26
CA GLU A 49 2.63 -5.78 7.31
C GLU A 49 2.95 -5.46 8.75
N HIS A 50 4.24 -5.48 9.09
CA HIS A 50 4.71 -4.88 10.32
C HIS A 50 5.03 -3.43 10.02
N VAL A 51 4.22 -2.52 10.55
CA VAL A 51 4.26 -1.11 10.16
C VAL A 51 5.33 -0.37 10.99
N GLU A 52 6.32 0.19 10.33
CA GLU A 52 7.36 0.99 10.96
C GLU A 52 7.10 2.49 10.79
N LYS A 53 6.39 2.86 9.73
CA LYS A 53 6.02 4.25 9.44
C LYS A 53 4.65 4.28 8.77
N ASN A 54 3.80 5.18 9.21
CA ASN A 54 2.53 5.48 8.54
C ASN A 54 2.09 6.89 8.91
N LEU A 55 2.10 7.79 7.91
CA LEU A 55 1.75 9.20 8.12
C LEU A 55 0.25 9.43 8.24
N HIS A 56 -0.56 8.62 7.54
CA HIS A 56 -2.01 8.77 7.57
C HIS A 56 -2.67 8.06 8.75
N LEU A 57 -2.10 6.94 9.16
CA LEU A 57 -2.61 6.11 10.25
C LEU A 57 -1.47 5.82 11.24
N PRO A 58 -0.96 6.85 11.93
CA PRO A 58 0.19 6.66 12.83
C PRO A 58 -0.08 5.68 13.96
N GLN A 59 -1.35 5.42 14.28
CA GLN A 59 -1.72 4.41 15.27
C GLN A 59 -1.34 2.99 14.85
N LEU A 60 -1.04 2.77 13.57
CA LEU A 60 -0.61 1.46 13.09
C LEU A 60 0.89 1.21 13.28
N VAL A 61 1.67 2.22 13.63
CA VAL A 61 3.12 2.06 13.85
C VAL A 61 3.36 1.08 14.98
N GLY A 62 4.19 0.07 14.72
CA GLY A 62 4.46 -1.01 15.65
C GLY A 62 3.43 -2.12 15.67
N VAL A 63 2.39 -2.04 14.84
CA VAL A 63 1.31 -3.03 14.78
C VAL A 63 1.54 -3.94 13.57
N ASP A 64 1.16 -5.21 13.75
CA ASP A 64 1.08 -6.17 12.66
C ASP A 64 -0.30 -6.03 12.01
N ASN A 65 -0.34 -5.43 10.85
CA ASN A 65 -1.57 -5.16 10.13
C ASN A 65 -1.80 -6.25 9.09
N VAL A 66 -2.93 -6.95 9.21
CA VAL A 66 -3.29 -8.02 8.27
C VAL A 66 -4.09 -7.42 7.12
N LEU A 67 -3.61 -7.63 5.90
CA LEU A 67 -4.27 -7.15 4.69
C LEU A 67 -4.78 -8.36 3.92
N GLU A 68 -6.10 -8.44 3.74
CA GLU A 68 -6.71 -9.45 2.89
C GLU A 68 -6.72 -8.92 1.46
N PHE A 69 -6.37 -9.76 0.51
CA PHE A 69 -6.29 -9.32 -0.88
C PHE A 69 -6.94 -10.29 -1.85
N GLU A 70 -7.34 -9.75 -2.98
CA GLU A 70 -7.85 -10.51 -4.10
C GLU A 70 -7.23 -9.97 -5.39
N MET A 71 -6.68 -10.88 -6.19
CA MET A 71 -6.12 -10.51 -7.49
C MET A 71 -7.18 -10.63 -8.57
N LYS A 72 -7.26 -9.63 -9.43
CA LYS A 72 -8.14 -9.62 -10.59
C LYS A 72 -7.29 -9.61 -11.86
N GLY A 73 -7.33 -10.72 -12.60
CA GLY A 73 -6.60 -10.83 -13.86
C GLY A 73 -5.09 -10.71 -13.75
N GLY A 74 -4.52 -10.89 -12.56
CA GLY A 74 -3.09 -10.77 -12.34
C GLY A 74 -2.53 -9.35 -12.37
N GLU A 75 -3.37 -8.34 -12.60
CA GLU A 75 -2.94 -6.95 -12.75
C GLU A 75 -3.47 -6.02 -11.68
N VAL A 76 -4.60 -6.35 -11.08
CA VAL A 76 -5.25 -5.50 -10.08
C VAL A 76 -5.31 -6.26 -8.78
N MET A 77 -4.87 -5.62 -7.72
CA MET A 77 -4.96 -6.16 -6.36
C MET A 77 -5.94 -5.30 -5.55
N MET A 78 -7.00 -5.93 -5.10
CA MET A 78 -7.96 -5.31 -4.21
C MET A 78 -7.64 -5.73 -2.79
N VAL A 79 -7.41 -4.77 -1.92
CA VAL A 79 -6.93 -4.99 -0.55
C VAL A 79 -7.92 -4.39 0.42
N LYS A 80 -8.14 -5.08 1.53
CA LYS A 80 -8.87 -4.53 2.67
C LYS A 80 -8.17 -4.86 3.98
N PHE A 81 -8.28 -3.95 4.91
CA PHE A 81 -7.77 -4.17 6.26
C PHE A 81 -8.67 -3.48 7.28
N PHE A 82 -8.70 -4.04 8.48
CA PHE A 82 -9.57 -3.56 9.55
C PHE A 82 -8.79 -2.62 10.47
N VAL A 83 -9.36 -1.45 10.74
CA VAL A 83 -8.79 -0.49 11.68
C VAL A 83 -9.74 -0.35 12.87
N LYS A 84 -9.24 -0.70 14.03
CA LYS A 84 -10.05 -0.74 15.25
C LYS A 84 -10.21 0.65 15.87
N LYS A 85 -9.13 1.43 15.90
CA LYS A 85 -9.11 2.73 16.59
C LYS A 85 -8.52 3.82 15.71
N ASP A 86 -8.99 5.06 15.93
CA ASP A 86 -8.41 6.23 15.29
C ASP A 86 -7.16 6.72 16.05
N THR A 87 -6.57 7.83 15.61
CA THR A 87 -5.36 8.39 16.23
C THR A 87 -5.57 8.91 17.65
N GLU A 88 -6.82 9.17 18.04
CA GLU A 88 -7.17 9.65 19.37
C GLU A 88 -7.61 8.54 20.31
N GLY A 89 -7.55 7.28 19.84
CA GLY A 89 -7.94 6.14 20.62
C GLY A 89 -9.43 5.81 20.61
N ASN A 90 -10.22 6.53 19.81
CA ASN A 90 -11.65 6.25 19.68
C ASN A 90 -11.86 5.01 18.79
N GLU A 91 -12.79 4.15 19.18
CA GLU A 91 -13.11 2.98 18.37
C GLU A 91 -13.84 3.37 17.10
N ILE A 92 -13.30 3.00 15.94
CA ILE A 92 -13.93 3.22 14.66
C ILE A 92 -14.38 1.93 14.00
N ASN A 93 -13.73 0.80 14.31
CA ASN A 93 -14.09 -0.55 13.82
C ASN A 93 -14.47 -0.53 12.33
N SER A 94 -13.58 -0.01 11.51
CA SER A 94 -13.86 0.23 10.11
C SER A 94 -12.94 -0.56 9.20
N TRP A 95 -13.50 -1.04 8.07
CA TRP A 95 -12.72 -1.63 7.00
C TRP A 95 -12.25 -0.54 6.06
N TYR A 96 -10.96 -0.59 5.73
CA TYR A 96 -10.35 0.28 4.73
C TYR A 96 -10.10 -0.54 3.47
N TYR A 97 -10.35 0.06 2.32
CA TYR A 97 -10.24 -0.59 1.02
C TYR A 97 -9.26 0.15 0.14
N GLU A 98 -8.41 -0.61 -0.54
CA GLU A 98 -7.46 -0.07 -1.50
C GLU A 98 -7.51 -0.90 -2.76
N THR A 99 -7.30 -0.27 -3.89
CA THR A 99 -7.16 -0.95 -5.17
C THR A 99 -5.85 -0.52 -5.80
N TRP A 100 -5.01 -1.49 -6.09
CA TRP A 100 -3.69 -1.26 -6.66
C TRP A 100 -3.62 -1.89 -8.05
N LYS A 101 -3.09 -1.15 -9.01
CA LYS A 101 -2.84 -1.65 -10.35
C LYS A 101 -1.35 -1.90 -10.51
N LYS A 102 -1.01 -3.06 -11.05
CA LYS A 102 0.38 -3.43 -11.27
C LYS A 102 1.01 -2.52 -12.31
N VAL A 103 2.20 -2.01 -12.01
CA VAL A 103 3.00 -1.26 -12.97
C VAL A 103 3.66 -2.26 -13.89
N LYS A 104 3.48 -2.07 -15.20
CA LYS A 104 4.09 -2.94 -16.19
C LYS A 104 5.49 -2.47 -16.51
N MET A 105 6.44 -3.41 -16.55
CA MET A 105 7.78 -3.13 -17.02
C MET A 105 7.75 -3.02 -18.54
N PRO A 106 8.36 -1.98 -19.13
CA PRO A 106 8.48 -1.92 -20.58
C PRO A 106 9.41 -3.03 -21.10
N ALA A 107 9.20 -3.46 -22.34
CA ALA A 107 10.05 -4.48 -22.97
C ALA A 107 11.50 -4.00 -23.10
N ALA A 108 11.70 -2.70 -23.21
CA ALA A 108 13.02 -2.08 -23.26
C ALA A 108 12.94 -0.70 -22.61
N TYR A 109 14.04 -0.25 -22.03
CA TYR A 109 14.10 1.10 -21.48
C TYR A 109 14.14 2.14 -22.59
N PRO A 110 13.47 3.27 -22.41
CA PRO A 110 13.62 4.39 -23.34
C PRO A 110 15.08 4.83 -23.44
N LYS A 111 15.50 5.21 -24.66
CA LYS A 111 16.90 5.61 -24.88
C LYS A 111 17.28 6.89 -24.15
N ASP A 112 16.31 7.73 -23.87
CA ASP A 112 16.49 8.99 -23.16
C ASP A 112 16.27 8.91 -21.66
N LEU A 113 16.22 7.68 -21.12
CA LEU A 113 16.06 7.49 -19.69
C LEU A 113 17.30 8.04 -18.97
N VAL A 114 17.09 9.03 -18.12
CA VAL A 114 18.13 9.65 -17.32
C VAL A 114 18.18 8.97 -15.96
N ARG A 115 19.39 8.71 -15.52
CA ARG A 115 19.66 8.06 -14.23
C ARG A 115 20.30 9.00 -13.24
#